data_c77e1059a7910cea0828a57e6f8b5d97
#
_entry.id   c77e1059a7910cea0828a57e6f8b5d97
#
_cell.length_a   1.000
_cell.length_b   1.000
_cell.length_c   1.000
_cell.angle_alpha   90.00
_cell.angle_beta   90.00
_cell.angle_gamma   90.00
#
_symmetry.space_group_name_H-M   'P 1'
#
loop_
_entity.id
_entity.type
_entity.pdbx_description
1 polymer ?
#
loop_
_entity_poly.entity_id
_entity_poly.type
_entity_poly.pdbx_seq_one_letter_code
_entity_poly.pdbx_strand_id
1 'polypeptide(L)'
;MTKAHNVFLVGAMGSGKTSVGRQLARELSMDFIDSDEEIERCTGVDIRFIFEKEGESLFREREKAIISNLTQMENLVLATGGGSILDAKNRQLLNTNGIVVYLETSVKQQLLRTQKSKTRPLLVGKNPEAVLTRLMASVSYTHLTLPTKA
;
A
#
# COMPACT_ATOMS: atom_id res chain seq x y z
N MET A 1 23.83 16.07 -7.71
CA MET A 1 24.04 14.89 -6.89
C MET A 1 22.78 14.05 -6.86
N THR A 2 22.90 12.80 -7.20
CA THR A 2 21.75 11.91 -7.22
C THR A 2 21.54 11.31 -5.84
N LYS A 3 20.37 11.53 -5.28
CA LYS A 3 19.98 10.78 -4.08
C LYS A 3 19.64 9.35 -4.48
N ALA A 4 19.92 8.41 -3.58
CA ALA A 4 19.39 7.06 -3.73
C ALA A 4 17.87 7.17 -3.79
N HIS A 5 17.28 6.60 -4.83
CA HIS A 5 15.84 6.70 -5.02
C HIS A 5 15.14 5.59 -4.25
N ASN A 6 14.11 5.98 -3.52
CA ASN A 6 13.16 5.01 -2.99
C ASN A 6 12.22 4.56 -4.11
N VAL A 7 11.70 3.35 -3.97
CA VAL A 7 10.68 2.82 -4.88
C VAL A 7 9.43 2.52 -4.05
N PHE A 8 8.32 3.11 -4.43
CA PHE A 8 7.06 2.95 -3.71
C PHE A 8 6.06 2.23 -4.58
N LEU A 9 5.63 1.05 -4.13
CA LEU A 9 4.66 0.24 -4.85
C LEU A 9 3.27 0.56 -4.34
N VAL A 10 2.40 0.97 -5.23
CA VAL A 10 1.01 1.27 -4.92
C VAL A 10 0.10 0.40 -5.77
N GLY A 11 -1.13 0.23 -5.35
CA GLY A 11 -2.10 -0.59 -6.05
C GLY A 11 -3.07 -1.20 -5.07
N ALA A 12 -4.15 -1.77 -5.59
CA ALA A 12 -5.19 -2.35 -4.76
C ALA A 12 -4.73 -3.63 -4.08
N MET A 13 -5.49 -4.08 -3.09
CA MET A 13 -5.26 -5.37 -2.45
C MET A 13 -5.21 -6.49 -3.48
N GLY A 14 -4.31 -7.44 -3.29
CA GLY A 14 -4.18 -8.58 -4.19
C GLY A 14 -3.43 -8.29 -5.47
N SER A 15 -2.81 -7.11 -5.61
CA SER A 15 -2.02 -6.76 -6.79
C SER A 15 -0.62 -7.38 -6.79
N GLY A 16 -0.18 -7.95 -5.67
CA GLY A 16 1.14 -8.57 -5.59
C GLY A 16 2.25 -7.64 -5.12
N LYS A 17 1.91 -6.51 -4.51
CA LYS A 17 2.90 -5.51 -4.08
C LYS A 17 3.99 -6.09 -3.19
N THR A 18 3.61 -6.91 -2.22
CA THR A 18 4.59 -7.48 -1.28
C THR A 18 5.56 -8.40 -1.98
N SER A 19 5.06 -9.32 -2.82
CA SER A 19 5.89 -10.27 -3.55
C SER A 19 6.83 -9.56 -4.52
N VAL A 20 6.29 -8.63 -5.31
CA VAL A 20 7.09 -7.87 -6.27
C VAL A 20 8.10 -7.00 -5.54
N GLY A 21 7.70 -6.38 -4.45
CA GLY A 21 8.57 -5.50 -3.66
C GLY A 21 9.75 -6.24 -3.07
N ARG A 22 9.51 -7.42 -2.49
CA ARG A 22 10.61 -8.21 -1.92
C ARG A 22 11.62 -8.62 -2.98
N GLN A 23 11.13 -9.06 -4.14
CA GLN A 23 12.01 -9.46 -5.24
C GLN A 23 12.80 -8.26 -5.77
N LEU A 24 12.11 -7.14 -5.98
CA LEU A 24 12.75 -5.93 -6.48
C LEU A 24 13.84 -5.44 -5.51
N ALA A 25 13.55 -5.44 -4.22
CA ALA A 25 14.52 -5.02 -3.21
C ALA A 25 15.78 -5.90 -3.25
N ARG A 26 15.60 -7.21 -3.40
CA ARG A 26 16.75 -8.12 -3.51
C ARG A 26 17.59 -7.82 -4.74
N GLU A 27 16.94 -7.60 -5.89
CA GLU A 27 17.65 -7.34 -7.14
C GLU A 27 18.38 -5.99 -7.12
N LEU A 28 17.81 -5.00 -6.44
CA LEU A 28 18.39 -3.65 -6.35
C LEU A 28 19.28 -3.46 -5.14
N SER A 29 19.42 -4.48 -4.28
CA SER A 29 20.15 -4.39 -3.02
C SER A 29 19.63 -3.27 -2.13
N MET A 30 18.31 -3.19 -2.02
CA MET A 30 17.60 -2.19 -1.21
C MET A 30 16.88 -2.90 -0.06
N ASP A 31 16.52 -2.14 0.97
CA ASP A 31 15.66 -2.64 2.04
C ASP A 31 14.22 -2.73 1.55
N PHE A 32 13.45 -3.65 2.12
CA PHE A 32 12.03 -3.78 1.83
C PHE A 32 11.22 -3.61 3.10
N ILE A 33 10.17 -2.78 3.02
CA ILE A 33 9.18 -2.63 4.10
C ILE A 33 7.78 -2.63 3.48
N ASP A 34 6.86 -3.31 4.15
CA ASP A 34 5.43 -3.26 3.86
C ASP A 34 4.79 -2.38 4.93
N SER A 35 4.04 -1.34 4.53
CA SER A 35 3.50 -0.38 5.49
C SER A 35 2.49 -1.01 6.46
N ASP A 36 1.70 -1.98 6.00
CA ASP A 36 0.76 -2.68 6.88
C ASP A 36 1.50 -3.53 7.91
N GLU A 37 2.54 -4.26 7.48
CA GLU A 37 3.38 -5.02 8.40
C GLU A 37 4.05 -4.11 9.42
N GLU A 38 4.47 -2.94 9.00
CA GLU A 38 5.11 -1.99 9.90
C GLU A 38 4.13 -1.46 10.95
N ILE A 39 2.88 -1.22 10.57
CA ILE A 39 1.85 -0.83 11.53
C ILE A 39 1.65 -1.94 12.56
N GLU A 40 1.60 -3.19 12.11
CA GLU A 40 1.45 -4.34 13.03
C GLU A 40 2.65 -4.46 13.96
N ARG A 41 3.85 -4.24 13.44
CA ARG A 41 5.07 -4.28 14.26
C ARG A 41 5.04 -3.20 15.34
N CYS A 42 4.64 -1.99 14.98
CA CYS A 42 4.63 -0.85 15.90
C CYS A 42 3.53 -0.97 16.97
N THR A 43 2.38 -1.53 16.61
CA THR A 43 1.25 -1.63 17.54
C THR A 43 1.25 -2.93 18.33
N GLY A 44 1.94 -3.96 17.84
CA GLY A 44 1.94 -5.28 18.47
C GLY A 44 0.68 -6.09 18.22
N VAL A 45 -0.23 -5.61 17.37
CA VAL A 45 -1.48 -6.30 17.03
C VAL A 45 -1.68 -6.26 15.53
N ASP A 46 -2.56 -7.14 15.01
CA ASP A 46 -2.80 -7.16 13.58
C ASP A 46 -3.77 -6.06 13.14
N ILE A 47 -3.77 -5.81 11.83
CA ILE A 47 -4.60 -4.76 11.22
C ILE A 47 -6.08 -4.98 11.54
N ARG A 48 -6.53 -6.22 11.50
CA ARG A 48 -7.93 -6.56 11.78
C ARG A 48 -8.34 -6.13 13.18
N PHE A 49 -7.46 -6.37 14.16
CA PHE A 49 -7.70 -5.94 15.53
C PHE A 49 -7.84 -4.42 15.62
N ILE A 50 -6.97 -3.68 14.92
CA ILE A 50 -7.01 -2.21 14.90
C ILE A 50 -8.34 -1.72 14.36
N PHE A 51 -8.79 -2.30 13.24
CA PHE A 51 -10.09 -1.93 12.66
C PHE A 51 -11.25 -2.22 13.62
N GLU A 52 -11.23 -3.35 14.29
CA GLU A 52 -12.30 -3.73 15.21
C GLU A 52 -12.34 -2.85 16.45
N LYS A 53 -11.18 -2.44 16.96
CA LYS A 53 -11.08 -1.69 18.22
C LYS A 53 -11.07 -0.18 18.03
N GLU A 54 -10.44 0.31 16.97
CA GLU A 54 -10.27 1.75 16.75
C GLU A 54 -11.04 2.27 15.54
N GLY A 55 -11.38 1.41 14.60
CA GLY A 55 -12.09 1.82 13.39
C GLY A 55 -11.15 2.27 12.28
N GLU A 56 -11.74 2.45 11.09
CA GLU A 56 -10.98 2.80 9.90
C GLU A 56 -10.30 4.18 10.01
N SER A 57 -10.99 5.14 10.60
CA SER A 57 -10.45 6.50 10.70
C SER A 57 -9.13 6.54 11.46
N LEU A 58 -9.06 5.86 12.61
CA LEU A 58 -7.82 5.81 13.39
C LEU A 58 -6.75 4.97 12.69
N PHE A 59 -7.15 3.91 11.99
CA PHE A 59 -6.20 3.16 11.18
C PHE A 59 -5.56 4.07 10.13
N ARG A 60 -6.34 4.90 9.45
CA ARG A 60 -5.80 5.82 8.43
C ARG A 60 -4.85 6.84 9.04
N GLU A 61 -5.10 7.28 10.27
CA GLU A 61 -4.16 8.16 10.97
C GLU A 61 -2.83 7.46 11.26
N ARG A 62 -2.88 6.19 11.69
CA ARG A 62 -1.67 5.41 11.92
C ARG A 62 -0.91 5.16 10.63
N GLU A 63 -1.64 4.84 9.56
CA GLU A 63 -1.05 4.62 8.23
C GLU A 63 -0.34 5.89 7.74
N LYS A 64 -0.98 7.03 7.89
CA LYS A 64 -0.40 8.31 7.48
C LYS A 64 0.89 8.60 8.23
N ALA A 65 0.92 8.37 9.54
CA ALA A 65 2.12 8.58 10.34
C ALA A 65 3.26 7.65 9.91
N ILE A 66 2.94 6.39 9.65
CA ILE A 66 3.93 5.41 9.20
C ILE A 66 4.49 5.80 7.82
N ILE A 67 3.64 6.16 6.89
CA ILE A 67 4.08 6.55 5.54
C ILE A 67 4.94 7.80 5.63
N SER A 68 4.57 8.76 6.47
CA SER A 68 5.36 9.96 6.67
C SER A 68 6.78 9.63 7.13
N ASN A 69 6.91 8.69 8.06
CA ASN A 69 8.23 8.26 8.55
C ASN A 69 9.01 7.46 7.51
N LEU A 70 8.34 6.49 6.87
CA LEU A 70 9.02 5.59 5.93
C LEU A 70 9.51 6.31 4.68
N THR A 71 8.79 7.32 4.21
CA THR A 71 9.20 8.06 3.02
C THR A 71 10.43 8.92 3.24
N GLN A 72 10.83 9.14 4.49
CA GLN A 72 12.07 9.86 4.80
C GLN A 72 13.29 8.95 4.81
N MET A 73 13.11 7.64 4.74
CA MET A 73 14.23 6.71 4.66
C MET A 73 14.87 6.76 3.28
N GLU A 74 16.03 6.17 3.18
CA GLU A 74 16.75 6.08 1.90
C GLU A 74 16.93 4.63 1.50
N ASN A 75 17.01 4.39 0.21
CA ASN A 75 17.31 3.07 -0.34
C ASN A 75 16.25 2.04 0.05
N LEU A 76 14.98 2.43 -0.05
CA LEU A 76 13.86 1.64 0.43
C LEU A 76 12.89 1.29 -0.70
N VAL A 77 12.51 0.02 -0.77
CA VAL A 77 11.33 -0.42 -1.52
C VAL A 77 10.20 -0.55 -0.51
N LEU A 78 9.16 0.25 -0.70
CA LEU A 78 8.01 0.29 0.20
C LEU A 78 6.77 -0.19 -0.53
N ALA A 79 6.13 -1.22 0.00
CA ALA A 79 4.80 -1.64 -0.46
C ALA A 79 3.76 -0.98 0.44
N THR A 80 2.91 -0.14 -0.14
CA THR A 80 1.88 0.57 0.62
C THR A 80 0.61 -0.26 0.72
N GLY A 81 -0.20 0.00 1.74
CA GLY A 81 -1.51 -0.61 1.88
C GLY A 81 -2.44 -0.22 0.72
N GLY A 82 -3.43 -1.07 0.43
CA GLY A 82 -4.28 -0.89 -0.76
C GLY A 82 -5.04 0.41 -0.81
N GLY A 83 -5.38 0.99 0.33
CA GLY A 83 -6.12 2.25 0.38
C GLY A 83 -5.27 3.47 0.71
N SER A 84 -3.96 3.32 0.86
CA SER A 84 -3.11 4.41 1.32
C SER A 84 -3.07 5.60 0.35
N ILE A 85 -3.18 5.35 -0.96
CA ILE A 85 -3.12 6.41 -1.96
C ILE A 85 -4.43 7.18 -2.12
N LEU A 86 -5.46 6.83 -1.37
CA LEU A 86 -6.69 7.62 -1.36
C LEU A 86 -6.50 8.94 -0.61
N ASP A 87 -5.52 9.02 0.27
CA ASP A 87 -5.20 10.24 1.00
C ASP A 87 -4.23 11.11 0.18
N ALA A 88 -4.60 12.36 -0.04
CA ALA A 88 -3.80 13.28 -0.86
C ALA A 88 -2.42 13.53 -0.26
N LYS A 89 -2.31 13.59 1.05
CA LYS A 89 -1.03 13.82 1.71
C LYS A 89 -0.08 12.64 1.53
N ASN A 90 -0.60 11.42 1.60
CA ASN A 90 0.20 10.24 1.32
C ASN A 90 0.73 10.27 -0.11
N ARG A 91 -0.12 10.62 -1.09
CA ARG A 91 0.31 10.73 -2.48
C ARG A 91 1.43 11.74 -2.64
N GLN A 92 1.30 12.88 -1.99
CA GLN A 92 2.32 13.93 -2.07
C GLN A 92 3.65 13.45 -1.51
N LEU A 93 3.63 12.79 -0.35
CA LEU A 93 4.84 12.25 0.27
C LEU A 93 5.52 11.22 -0.61
N LEU A 94 4.75 10.32 -1.21
CA LEU A 94 5.29 9.29 -2.09
C LEU A 94 5.92 9.93 -3.33
N ASN A 95 5.21 10.85 -3.97
CA ASN A 95 5.71 11.52 -5.16
C ASN A 95 6.99 12.32 -4.92
N THR A 96 7.07 12.97 -3.76
CA THR A 96 8.20 13.82 -3.45
C THR A 96 9.45 13.02 -3.12
N ASN A 97 9.29 11.82 -2.56
CA ASN A 97 10.40 11.09 -1.94
C ASN A 97 10.85 9.84 -2.71
N GLY A 98 10.26 9.52 -3.84
CA GLY A 98 10.69 8.35 -4.57
C GLY A 98 9.97 8.17 -5.90
N ILE A 99 10.22 7.02 -6.51
CA ILE A 99 9.59 6.60 -7.76
C ILE A 99 8.36 5.78 -7.41
N VAL A 100 7.19 6.23 -7.87
CA VAL A 100 5.93 5.54 -7.58
C VAL A 100 5.59 4.60 -8.73
N VAL A 101 5.46 3.32 -8.40
CA VAL A 101 5.14 2.26 -9.35
C VAL A 101 3.74 1.74 -9.03
N TYR A 102 2.84 1.84 -9.98
CA TYR A 102 1.47 1.36 -9.83
C TYR A 102 1.36 -0.07 -10.37
N LEU A 103 0.98 -0.99 -9.49
CA LEU A 103 0.76 -2.38 -9.89
C LEU A 103 -0.71 -2.57 -10.20
N GLU A 104 -1.00 -2.70 -11.48
CA GLU A 104 -2.36 -2.88 -11.97
C GLU A 104 -2.69 -4.37 -12.06
N THR A 105 -3.93 -4.70 -11.67
CA THR A 105 -4.43 -6.06 -11.84
C THR A 105 -5.95 -5.99 -11.97
N SER A 106 -6.54 -7.00 -12.61
CA SER A 106 -7.98 -7.03 -12.78
C SER A 106 -8.69 -7.33 -11.47
N VAL A 107 -9.94 -6.90 -11.36
CA VAL A 107 -10.77 -7.17 -10.17
C VAL A 107 -10.88 -8.69 -9.95
N LYS A 108 -11.02 -9.45 -11.04
CA LYS A 108 -11.11 -10.91 -10.94
C LYS A 108 -9.85 -11.53 -10.32
N GLN A 109 -8.68 -11.07 -10.75
CA GLN A 109 -7.42 -11.55 -10.18
C GLN A 109 -7.28 -11.15 -8.71
N GLN A 110 -7.71 -9.94 -8.37
CA GLN A 110 -7.69 -9.48 -6.99
C GLN A 110 -8.56 -10.35 -6.10
N LEU A 111 -9.76 -10.72 -6.57
CA LEU A 111 -10.64 -11.61 -5.84
C LEU A 111 -9.99 -12.96 -5.59
N LEU A 112 -9.38 -13.55 -6.62
CA LEU A 112 -8.71 -14.85 -6.48
C LEU A 112 -7.56 -14.80 -5.48
N ARG A 113 -6.80 -13.72 -5.46
CA ARG A 113 -5.67 -13.56 -4.54
C ARG A 113 -6.12 -13.30 -3.12
N THR A 114 -7.12 -12.45 -2.93
CA THR A 114 -7.57 -12.06 -1.60
C THR A 114 -8.42 -13.11 -0.91
N GLN A 115 -9.05 -14.01 -1.66
CA GLN A 115 -9.78 -15.15 -1.07
C GLN A 115 -8.86 -16.05 -0.26
N LYS A 116 -7.57 -16.05 -0.54
CA LYS A 116 -6.58 -16.82 0.21
C LYS A 116 -6.10 -16.10 1.46
N SER A 117 -6.42 -14.82 1.61
CA SER A 117 -5.99 -14.03 2.75
C SER A 117 -7.21 -13.52 3.51
N LYS A 118 -7.46 -14.11 4.67
CA LYS A 118 -8.59 -13.72 5.52
C LYS A 118 -8.25 -12.55 6.43
N THR A 119 -7.08 -11.94 6.25
CA THR A 119 -6.62 -10.85 7.10
C THR A 119 -6.88 -9.47 6.51
N ARG A 120 -7.59 -9.39 5.38
CA ARG A 120 -7.90 -8.09 4.73
C ARG A 120 -9.20 -7.53 5.27
N PRO A 121 -9.16 -6.61 6.26
CA PRO A 121 -10.38 -6.18 6.97
C PRO A 121 -11.41 -5.49 6.08
N LEU A 122 -10.98 -4.84 5.01
CA LEU A 122 -11.91 -4.15 4.11
C LEU A 122 -12.83 -5.11 3.35
N LEU A 123 -12.47 -6.38 3.27
CA LEU A 123 -13.26 -7.39 2.59
C LEU A 123 -14.13 -8.22 3.52
N VAL A 124 -13.88 -8.13 4.83
CA VAL A 124 -14.59 -8.93 5.82
C VAL A 124 -16.01 -8.37 5.99
N GLY A 125 -17.01 -9.24 5.86
CA GLY A 125 -18.41 -8.88 6.06
C GLY A 125 -19.01 -8.03 4.96
N LYS A 126 -18.34 -7.90 3.80
CA LYS A 126 -18.81 -7.13 2.65
C LYS A 126 -18.73 -7.96 1.38
N ASN A 127 -19.43 -7.51 0.33
CA ASN A 127 -19.28 -8.12 -0.99
C ASN A 127 -17.88 -7.79 -1.54
N PRO A 128 -16.98 -8.77 -1.67
CA PRO A 128 -15.60 -8.48 -2.06
C PRO A 128 -15.48 -7.87 -3.45
N GLU A 129 -16.33 -8.31 -4.37
CA GLU A 129 -16.29 -7.80 -5.74
C GLU A 129 -16.64 -6.31 -5.78
N ALA A 130 -17.69 -5.90 -5.07
CA ALA A 130 -18.09 -4.51 -5.01
C ALA A 130 -17.01 -3.64 -4.37
N VAL A 131 -16.39 -4.12 -3.29
CA VAL A 131 -15.33 -3.38 -2.60
C VAL A 131 -14.11 -3.21 -3.52
N LEU A 132 -13.68 -4.29 -4.17
CA LEU A 132 -12.51 -4.22 -5.05
C LEU A 132 -12.77 -3.37 -6.29
N THR A 133 -13.97 -3.43 -6.85
CA THR A 133 -14.32 -2.61 -8.00
C THR A 133 -14.25 -1.14 -7.64
N ARG A 134 -14.78 -0.76 -6.48
CA ARG A 134 -14.71 0.62 -6.00
C ARG A 134 -13.26 1.07 -5.76
N LEU A 135 -12.45 0.22 -5.12
CA LEU A 135 -11.05 0.55 -4.87
C LEU A 135 -10.28 0.68 -6.16
N MET A 136 -10.55 -0.20 -7.12
CA MET A 136 -9.88 -0.18 -8.41
C MET A 136 -10.18 1.11 -9.17
N ALA A 137 -11.43 1.54 -9.18
CA ALA A 137 -11.81 2.80 -9.81
C ALA A 137 -11.11 3.99 -9.14
N SER A 138 -11.07 4.00 -7.80
CA SER A 138 -10.39 5.06 -7.05
C SER A 138 -8.89 5.07 -7.32
N VAL A 139 -8.28 3.90 -7.36
CA VAL A 139 -6.84 3.77 -7.61
C VAL A 139 -6.50 4.23 -9.03
N SER A 140 -7.29 3.84 -10.02
CA SER A 140 -7.06 4.24 -11.41
C SER A 140 -7.14 5.77 -11.55
N TYR A 141 -8.15 6.39 -10.94
CA TYR A 141 -8.28 7.83 -10.95
C TYR A 141 -7.08 8.50 -10.28
N THR A 142 -6.68 8.00 -9.12
CA THR A 142 -5.55 8.53 -8.38
C THR A 142 -4.26 8.38 -9.15
N HIS A 143 -4.08 7.25 -9.83
CA HIS A 143 -2.90 6.99 -10.64
C HIS A 143 -2.75 8.05 -11.75
N LEU A 144 -3.84 8.47 -12.36
CA LEU A 144 -3.81 9.48 -13.40
C LEU A 144 -3.31 10.83 -12.88
N THR A 145 -3.39 11.07 -11.57
CA THR A 145 -2.93 12.33 -10.96
C THR A 145 -1.49 12.24 -10.45
N LEU A 146 -0.88 11.05 -10.46
CA LEU A 146 0.50 10.87 -10.03
C LEU A 146 1.44 11.17 -11.19
N PRO A 147 2.50 11.97 -10.98
CA PRO A 147 3.41 12.32 -12.07
C PRO A 147 4.34 11.19 -12.49
N THR A 148 4.62 10.24 -11.60
CA THR A 148 5.58 9.16 -11.86
C THR A 148 4.87 7.91 -12.31
N LYS A 149 5.38 7.28 -13.35
CA LYS A 149 4.84 6.03 -13.88
C LYS A 149 5.96 5.03 -14.05
N ALA A 150 5.61 3.79 -13.96
CA ALA A 150 6.52 2.72 -14.29
C ALA A 150 6.13 2.09 -15.61
#